data_5872ca8eecb261a05920f6df5ae75e3f
#
_entry.id   5872ca8eecb261a05920f6df5ae75e3f
#
_cell.length_a   1.000
_cell.length_b   1.000
_cell.length_c   1.000
_cell.angle_alpha   90.00
_cell.angle_beta   90.00
_cell.angle_gamma   90.00
#
_symmetry.space_group_name_H-M   'P 1'
#
loop_
_entity.id
_entity.type
_entity.pdbx_description
1 polymer ?
#
loop_
_entity_poly.entity_id
_entity_poly.type
_entity_poly.pdbx_seq_one_letter_code
_entity_poly.pdbx_strand_id
1 'polypeptide(L)'
;MKCRVNQLTMRTFVVRALSFSAVAALTLNPVLTPVMASDYPLAAPIVGDAHAGARPLSLGIGKSVVIDLPRDIKDVLVADPKIANAVVRSAQRAYIIGAAVGQTNIVFFDAAGQQIAAYDIAVTRDLNGVRAALRQMFPNSDLHIEGVGDGVILSGIAATPIEAQQAADLAARLVGGPDKVVNSITVRSRDQVLLKVTVAEVQRSIIKQLGIDLNASLSYGTSVVNFSNTNPFTANNAPLVPSNVLQTTFGAAPSVQATLRAMESAGVVRTLAEPNLTAISGESATFISGGEFPIPTGVSCQTTGGTIGQCAPTISFKKFGISLNFTPIVLTEGRISLRVMTEVSEVSTDNSLQGGQGGTTIPSIKTRRAETTLEIPSGGSMAMAGLIQQQTKQAINGFPGMMELPVLGALFRSRDFVNNNTELAVIVTPYVVRAVAQKELSRPDDGFAAASDPQTELLGSINRIYGVPGRTEPARSYRGTYGFITD
;
A
#
# COMPACT_ATOMS: atom_id res chain seq x y z
N MET A 1 9.96 57.56 31.59
CA MET A 1 9.01 57.79 32.66
C MET A 1 7.62 57.76 32.07
N LYS A 2 6.93 56.63 32.14
CA LYS A 2 5.48 56.43 32.27
C LYS A 2 5.16 54.94 32.18
N CYS A 3 4.59 54.45 33.26
CA CYS A 3 4.15 53.11 33.57
C CYS A 3 3.30 52.45 32.47
N ARG A 4 3.60 51.19 32.15
CA ARG A 4 2.64 50.23 31.68
C ARG A 4 2.48 49.16 32.79
N VAL A 5 1.46 49.35 33.58
CA VAL A 5 1.01 48.44 34.60
C VAL A 5 0.13 47.37 33.95
N ASN A 6 0.59 46.15 34.02
CA ASN A 6 -0.10 44.90 34.39
C ASN A 6 -1.59 44.73 33.97
N GLN A 7 -1.79 44.20 32.78
CA GLN A 7 -3.07 43.52 32.42
C GLN A 7 -3.02 41.98 32.51
N LEU A 8 -1.88 41.39 32.90
CA LEU A 8 -1.74 39.92 32.94
C LEU A 8 -2.18 39.28 34.28
N THR A 9 -2.31 40.04 35.35
CA THR A 9 -2.69 39.49 36.67
C THR A 9 -4.19 39.36 36.91
N MET A 10 -5.03 40.05 36.09
CA MET A 10 -6.48 40.02 36.28
C MET A 10 -7.17 38.84 35.60
N ARG A 11 -6.58 38.29 34.52
CA ARG A 11 -7.12 37.10 33.85
C ARG A 11 -6.88 35.79 34.58
N THR A 12 -5.80 35.69 35.31
CA THR A 12 -5.49 34.48 36.09
C THR A 12 -6.29 34.39 37.40
N PHE A 13 -6.78 35.50 37.93
CA PHE A 13 -7.62 35.50 39.14
C PHE A 13 -9.07 35.10 38.88
N VAL A 14 -9.62 35.51 37.72
CA VAL A 14 -11.01 35.19 37.30
C VAL A 14 -11.12 33.69 36.90
N VAL A 15 -10.09 33.11 36.26
CA VAL A 15 -10.10 31.69 35.93
C VAL A 15 -9.91 30.80 37.12
N ARG A 16 -9.17 31.25 38.18
CA ARG A 16 -9.04 30.50 39.44
C ARG A 16 -10.29 30.59 40.35
N ALA A 17 -11.05 31.68 40.28
CA ALA A 17 -12.30 31.82 41.03
C ALA A 17 -13.44 30.96 40.41
N LEU A 18 -13.47 30.77 39.11
CA LEU A 18 -14.44 29.91 38.42
C LEU A 18 -14.13 28.41 38.59
N SER A 19 -12.89 28.03 38.76
CA SER A 19 -12.52 26.63 39.02
C SER A 19 -12.83 26.17 40.45
N PHE A 20 -12.86 27.09 41.44
CA PHE A 20 -13.24 26.75 42.81
C PHE A 20 -14.76 26.62 43.02
N SER A 21 -15.57 27.31 42.23
CA SER A 21 -17.04 27.17 42.32
C SER A 21 -17.57 25.91 41.61
N ALA A 22 -16.84 25.35 40.63
CA ALA A 22 -17.21 24.09 39.97
C ALA A 22 -16.89 22.84 40.81
N VAL A 23 -15.88 22.90 41.71
CA VAL A 23 -15.50 21.77 42.58
C VAL A 23 -16.41 21.69 43.83
N ALA A 24 -16.98 22.82 44.29
CA ALA A 24 -17.89 22.84 45.43
C ALA A 24 -19.32 22.32 45.10
N ALA A 25 -19.70 22.26 43.81
CA ALA A 25 -21.00 21.75 43.39
C ALA A 25 -21.05 20.22 43.20
N LEU A 26 -19.91 19.53 43.26
CA LEU A 26 -19.80 18.07 43.03
C LEU A 26 -19.68 17.23 44.32
N THR A 27 -19.77 17.85 45.50
CA THR A 27 -19.64 17.13 46.80
C THR A 27 -20.92 17.00 47.59
N LEU A 28 -22.09 17.37 47.04
CA LEU A 28 -23.37 17.04 47.67
C LEU A 28 -23.90 15.72 47.05
N ASN A 29 -23.38 14.61 47.50
CA ASN A 29 -24.02 13.32 47.34
C ASN A 29 -25.30 13.28 48.21
N PRO A 30 -26.48 12.97 47.62
CA PRO A 30 -27.61 12.62 48.42
C PRO A 30 -27.29 11.26 49.13
N VAL A 31 -27.37 11.27 50.44
CA VAL A 31 -27.35 10.06 51.29
C VAL A 31 -28.47 9.15 50.76
N LEU A 32 -28.13 8.09 50.08
CA LEU A 32 -29.01 6.97 49.81
C LEU A 32 -29.28 6.28 51.13
N THR A 33 -30.43 6.57 51.74
CA THR A 33 -30.98 5.77 52.85
C THR A 33 -31.18 4.35 52.31
N PRO A 34 -30.72 3.29 53.01
CA PRO A 34 -31.06 1.93 52.66
C PRO A 34 -32.56 1.76 52.83
N VAL A 35 -33.26 1.49 51.72
CA VAL A 35 -34.63 0.99 51.77
C VAL A 35 -34.56 -0.38 52.43
N MET A 36 -35.02 -0.48 53.70
CA MET A 36 -35.28 -1.74 54.33
C MET A 36 -36.31 -2.48 53.48
N ALA A 37 -35.88 -3.60 52.89
CA ALA A 37 -36.81 -4.55 52.29
C ALA A 37 -37.78 -4.98 53.38
N SER A 38 -39.04 -4.60 53.22
CA SER A 38 -40.08 -5.14 54.08
C SER A 38 -40.18 -6.65 53.81
N ASP A 39 -40.00 -7.44 54.85
CA ASP A 39 -40.30 -8.85 54.86
C ASP A 39 -41.77 -9.03 54.45
N TYR A 40 -41.99 -9.34 53.19
CA TYR A 40 -43.24 -10.02 52.83
C TYR A 40 -43.10 -11.44 53.30
N PRO A 41 -44.07 -11.95 54.09
CA PRO A 41 -44.07 -13.34 54.46
C PRO A 41 -44.14 -14.17 53.18
N LEU A 42 -43.16 -15.02 52.96
CA LEU A 42 -43.20 -16.06 51.96
C LEU A 42 -44.51 -16.79 52.13
N ALA A 43 -45.45 -16.57 51.18
CA ALA A 43 -46.62 -17.42 51.06
C ALA A 43 -46.11 -18.86 50.97
N ALA A 44 -46.61 -19.69 51.85
CA ALA A 44 -46.33 -21.11 51.86
C ALA A 44 -46.53 -21.66 50.43
N PRO A 45 -45.62 -22.52 49.96
CA PRO A 45 -45.85 -23.12 48.65
C PRO A 45 -47.19 -23.82 48.68
N ILE A 46 -48.10 -23.37 47.85
CA ILE A 46 -49.29 -24.16 47.48
C ILE A 46 -48.71 -25.44 46.93
N VAL A 47 -48.85 -26.53 47.67
CA VAL A 47 -48.65 -27.88 47.18
C VAL A 47 -49.78 -28.09 46.13
N GLY A 48 -49.57 -27.46 44.95
CA GLY A 48 -50.28 -27.82 43.75
C GLY A 48 -49.66 -29.12 43.26
N ASP A 49 -50.46 -30.05 42.98
CA ASP A 49 -50.14 -31.34 42.37
C ASP A 49 -48.94 -31.21 41.44
N ALA A 50 -47.89 -32.00 41.70
CA ALA A 50 -46.75 -32.10 40.85
C ALA A 50 -47.14 -32.59 39.47
N HIS A 51 -47.59 -31.70 38.60
CA HIS A 51 -47.52 -31.92 37.19
C HIS A 51 -46.03 -32.08 36.89
N ALA A 52 -45.62 -33.33 36.63
CA ALA A 52 -44.23 -33.66 36.32
C ALA A 52 -43.79 -32.77 35.15
N GLY A 53 -43.03 -31.72 35.46
CA GLY A 53 -42.53 -30.80 34.46
C GLY A 53 -41.82 -31.59 33.37
N ALA A 54 -42.01 -31.20 32.12
CA ALA A 54 -41.40 -31.90 31.01
C ALA A 54 -39.87 -31.95 31.19
N ARG A 55 -39.30 -33.14 31.08
CA ARG A 55 -37.85 -33.33 31.22
C ARG A 55 -37.15 -33.10 29.88
N PRO A 56 -36.18 -32.21 29.79
CA PRO A 56 -35.49 -32.01 28.51
C PRO A 56 -34.61 -33.23 28.17
N LEU A 57 -34.70 -33.68 26.92
CA LEU A 57 -33.94 -34.80 26.38
C LEU A 57 -33.32 -34.40 25.04
N SER A 58 -32.01 -34.33 24.96
CA SER A 58 -31.31 -34.08 23.69
C SER A 58 -30.91 -35.41 23.01
N LEU A 59 -31.20 -35.54 21.73
CA LEU A 59 -31.00 -36.74 20.95
C LEU A 59 -30.38 -36.40 19.60
N GLY A 60 -29.43 -37.20 19.12
CA GLY A 60 -28.92 -37.10 17.75
C GLY A 60 -29.82 -37.76 16.71
N ILE A 61 -29.79 -37.26 15.47
CA ILE A 61 -30.49 -37.93 14.36
C ILE A 61 -30.05 -39.39 14.23
N GLY A 62 -31.01 -40.31 14.08
CA GLY A 62 -30.74 -41.75 13.93
C GLY A 62 -30.25 -42.44 15.22
N LYS A 63 -30.25 -41.73 16.35
CA LYS A 63 -29.91 -42.31 17.66
C LYS A 63 -31.17 -42.60 18.45
N SER A 64 -31.10 -43.58 19.36
CA SER A 64 -32.17 -43.95 20.25
C SER A 64 -31.71 -43.88 21.71
N VAL A 65 -32.60 -43.49 22.60
CA VAL A 65 -32.42 -43.50 24.05
C VAL A 65 -33.49 -44.36 24.67
N VAL A 66 -33.10 -45.14 25.67
CA VAL A 66 -34.00 -45.95 26.46
C VAL A 66 -34.42 -45.17 27.68
N ILE A 67 -35.72 -45.14 27.95
CA ILE A 67 -36.32 -44.50 29.12
C ILE A 67 -37.06 -45.53 29.92
N ASP A 68 -36.73 -45.66 31.19
CA ASP A 68 -37.49 -46.47 32.15
C ASP A 68 -38.48 -45.57 32.90
N LEU A 69 -39.74 -45.98 32.93
CA LEU A 69 -40.83 -45.24 33.55
C LEU A 69 -41.30 -45.92 34.85
N PRO A 70 -41.76 -45.13 35.83
CA PRO A 70 -42.05 -45.67 37.19
C PRO A 70 -43.38 -46.43 37.26
N ARG A 71 -44.25 -46.35 36.19
CA ARG A 71 -45.53 -47.00 36.07
C ARG A 71 -45.70 -47.63 34.70
N ASP A 72 -46.68 -48.53 34.61
CA ASP A 72 -46.97 -49.22 33.32
C ASP A 72 -47.60 -48.26 32.31
N ILE A 73 -47.03 -48.27 31.10
CA ILE A 73 -47.45 -47.45 29.95
C ILE A 73 -48.63 -48.10 29.28
N LYS A 74 -49.72 -47.33 29.14
CA LYS A 74 -50.88 -47.76 28.33
C LYS A 74 -50.97 -47.02 27.01
N ASP A 75 -50.66 -45.73 27.01
CA ASP A 75 -50.75 -44.89 25.83
C ASP A 75 -49.54 -43.92 25.76
N VAL A 76 -49.16 -43.53 24.53
CA VAL A 76 -48.05 -42.61 24.23
C VAL A 76 -48.50 -41.59 23.21
N LEU A 77 -48.44 -40.34 23.58
CA LEU A 77 -48.71 -39.22 22.67
C LEU A 77 -47.37 -38.62 22.18
N VAL A 78 -47.13 -38.64 20.91
CA VAL A 78 -46.00 -37.99 20.23
C VAL A 78 -46.57 -36.82 19.44
N ALA A 79 -46.15 -35.59 19.72
CA ALA A 79 -46.67 -34.40 19.07
C ALA A 79 -46.27 -34.32 17.59
N ASP A 80 -45.02 -34.64 17.27
CA ASP A 80 -44.56 -34.73 15.87
C ASP A 80 -43.71 -36.01 15.65
N PRO A 81 -44.32 -37.09 15.10
CA PRO A 81 -43.62 -38.34 14.84
C PRO A 81 -42.55 -38.25 13.72
N LYS A 82 -42.54 -37.16 12.92
CA LYS A 82 -41.48 -36.92 11.93
C LYS A 82 -40.15 -36.51 12.56
N ILE A 83 -40.22 -35.84 13.74
CA ILE A 83 -39.03 -35.37 14.46
C ILE A 83 -38.50 -36.47 15.39
N ALA A 84 -39.34 -37.03 16.22
CA ALA A 84 -39.01 -38.15 17.09
C ALA A 84 -40.18 -39.13 17.22
N ASN A 85 -39.85 -40.39 17.35
CA ASN A 85 -40.82 -41.44 17.54
C ASN A 85 -40.53 -42.24 18.82
N ALA A 86 -41.59 -42.78 19.45
CA ALA A 86 -41.50 -43.59 20.64
C ALA A 86 -41.97 -45.00 20.37
N VAL A 87 -41.18 -46.01 20.74
CA VAL A 87 -41.54 -47.42 20.61
C VAL A 87 -41.57 -48.04 22.00
N VAL A 88 -42.68 -48.50 22.45
CA VAL A 88 -42.86 -49.21 23.73
C VAL A 88 -42.63 -50.70 23.50
N ARG A 89 -41.68 -51.32 24.18
CA ARG A 89 -41.38 -52.75 24.08
C ARG A 89 -41.66 -53.53 25.35
N SER A 90 -41.82 -52.88 26.48
CA SER A 90 -42.29 -53.47 27.75
C SER A 90 -43.17 -52.50 28.49
N ALA A 91 -43.90 -52.96 29.50
CA ALA A 91 -44.86 -52.16 30.25
C ALA A 91 -44.23 -50.88 30.84
N GLN A 92 -42.95 -50.85 31.17
CA GLN A 92 -42.25 -49.73 31.85
C GLN A 92 -41.05 -49.16 31.08
N ARG A 93 -40.82 -49.64 29.82
CA ARG A 93 -39.65 -49.22 29.02
C ARG A 93 -40.03 -48.76 27.64
N ALA A 94 -39.66 -47.54 27.33
CA ALA A 94 -39.85 -46.91 26.03
C ALA A 94 -38.52 -46.58 25.38
N TYR A 95 -38.47 -46.68 24.04
CA TYR A 95 -37.34 -46.32 23.20
C TYR A 95 -37.74 -45.08 22.43
N ILE A 96 -37.02 -43.97 22.60
CA ILE A 96 -37.21 -42.76 21.83
C ILE A 96 -36.16 -42.72 20.73
N ILE A 97 -36.61 -42.54 19.48
CA ILE A 97 -35.77 -42.52 18.27
C ILE A 97 -35.90 -41.15 17.61
N GLY A 98 -34.76 -40.45 17.42
CA GLY A 98 -34.73 -39.20 16.67
C GLY A 98 -34.74 -39.46 15.17
N ALA A 99 -35.76 -39.01 14.44
CA ALA A 99 -35.89 -39.20 13.00
C ALA A 99 -35.39 -37.99 12.18
N ALA A 100 -35.73 -36.77 12.59
CA ALA A 100 -35.35 -35.54 11.91
C ALA A 100 -35.00 -34.45 12.95
N VAL A 101 -34.25 -33.43 12.50
CA VAL A 101 -33.90 -32.26 13.36
C VAL A 101 -35.15 -31.48 13.71
N GLY A 102 -35.30 -31.11 14.96
CA GLY A 102 -36.42 -30.32 15.44
C GLY A 102 -36.64 -30.51 16.94
N GLN A 103 -37.69 -29.90 17.45
CA GLN A 103 -38.12 -30.03 18.82
C GLN A 103 -39.55 -30.60 18.83
N THR A 104 -39.83 -31.57 19.69
CA THR A 104 -41.12 -32.19 19.88
C THR A 104 -41.27 -32.62 21.33
N ASN A 105 -42.47 -32.94 21.76
CA ASN A 105 -42.69 -33.49 23.08
C ASN A 105 -43.32 -34.89 22.98
N ILE A 106 -43.02 -35.71 23.96
CA ILE A 106 -43.61 -37.04 24.11
C ILE A 106 -44.15 -37.16 25.52
N VAL A 107 -45.42 -37.58 25.63
CA VAL A 107 -46.12 -37.75 26.89
C VAL A 107 -46.56 -39.20 27.02
N PHE A 108 -46.31 -39.79 28.18
CA PHE A 108 -46.66 -41.17 28.51
C PHE A 108 -47.83 -41.20 29.48
N PHE A 109 -48.83 -42.03 29.26
CA PHE A 109 -50.04 -42.17 30.06
C PHE A 109 -50.20 -43.58 30.60
N ASP A 110 -50.80 -43.68 31.80
CA ASP A 110 -51.15 -44.95 32.42
C ASP A 110 -52.57 -45.44 31.99
N ALA A 111 -53.00 -46.58 32.55
CA ALA A 111 -54.33 -47.16 32.25
C ALA A 111 -55.49 -46.31 32.74
N ALA A 112 -55.28 -45.38 33.65
CA ALA A 112 -56.26 -44.45 34.18
C ALA A 112 -56.26 -43.09 33.41
N GLY A 113 -55.42 -42.96 32.36
CA GLY A 113 -55.31 -41.73 31.59
C GLY A 113 -54.47 -40.64 32.31
N GLN A 114 -53.81 -40.98 33.39
CA GLN A 114 -52.95 -40.02 34.11
C GLN A 114 -51.55 -39.96 33.45
N GLN A 115 -50.98 -38.76 33.40
CA GLN A 115 -49.63 -38.55 32.90
C GLN A 115 -48.60 -39.22 33.83
N ILE A 116 -47.78 -40.10 33.25
CA ILE A 116 -46.63 -40.73 33.94
C ILE A 116 -45.40 -39.83 33.87
N ALA A 117 -45.09 -39.37 32.66
CA ALA A 117 -43.95 -38.50 32.38
C ALA A 117 -44.13 -37.73 31.08
N ALA A 118 -43.57 -36.54 31.01
CA ALA A 118 -43.44 -35.77 29.74
C ALA A 118 -41.96 -35.51 29.47
N TYR A 119 -41.59 -35.58 28.21
CA TYR A 119 -40.23 -35.30 27.74
C TYR A 119 -40.29 -34.30 26.60
N ASP A 120 -39.49 -33.21 26.74
CA ASP A 120 -39.22 -32.26 25.67
C ASP A 120 -38.00 -32.74 24.91
N ILE A 121 -38.16 -33.17 23.70
CA ILE A 121 -37.11 -33.79 22.89
C ILE A 121 -36.57 -32.79 21.89
N ALA A 122 -35.27 -32.49 22.00
CA ALA A 122 -34.53 -31.74 21.01
C ALA A 122 -33.67 -32.70 20.19
N VAL A 123 -34.05 -32.95 18.92
CA VAL A 123 -33.24 -33.75 18.00
C VAL A 123 -32.29 -32.82 17.26
N THR A 124 -30.99 -33.05 17.47
CA THR A 124 -29.92 -32.21 16.87
C THR A 124 -29.07 -33.04 15.90
N ARG A 125 -28.46 -32.38 14.94
CA ARG A 125 -27.49 -33.01 14.05
C ARG A 125 -26.20 -33.36 14.81
N ASP A 126 -25.61 -34.49 14.51
CA ASP A 126 -24.29 -34.86 15.07
C ASP A 126 -23.18 -34.08 14.37
N LEU A 127 -22.66 -33.05 15.03
CA LEU A 127 -21.59 -32.18 14.52
C LEU A 127 -20.19 -32.61 14.96
N ASN A 128 -20.04 -33.74 15.65
CA ASN A 128 -18.74 -34.18 16.16
C ASN A 128 -17.74 -34.46 15.03
N GLY A 129 -18.20 -35.05 13.92
CA GLY A 129 -17.37 -35.26 12.73
C GLY A 129 -16.89 -33.96 12.09
N VAL A 130 -17.79 -32.97 11.97
CA VAL A 130 -17.46 -31.66 11.41
C VAL A 130 -16.49 -30.92 12.32
N ARG A 131 -16.73 -30.96 13.63
CA ARG A 131 -15.84 -30.36 14.64
C ARG A 131 -14.44 -30.96 14.64
N ALA A 132 -14.33 -32.29 14.51
CA ALA A 132 -13.05 -32.99 14.41
C ALA A 132 -12.31 -32.60 13.12
N ALA A 133 -13.01 -32.55 11.98
CA ALA A 133 -12.42 -32.16 10.70
C ALA A 133 -11.90 -30.71 10.72
N LEU A 134 -12.69 -29.76 11.28
CA LEU A 134 -12.28 -28.36 11.42
C LEU A 134 -11.02 -28.22 12.29
N ARG A 135 -10.96 -28.91 13.44
CA ARG A 135 -9.79 -28.86 14.31
C ARG A 135 -8.53 -29.48 13.67
N GLN A 136 -8.71 -30.52 12.88
CA GLN A 136 -7.60 -31.17 12.20
C GLN A 136 -7.04 -30.31 11.06
N MET A 137 -7.91 -29.63 10.29
CA MET A 137 -7.48 -28.83 9.14
C MET A 137 -7.00 -27.43 9.55
N PHE A 138 -7.53 -26.86 10.64
CA PHE A 138 -7.21 -25.51 11.08
C PHE A 138 -6.72 -25.48 12.54
N PRO A 139 -5.55 -26.04 12.85
CA PRO A 139 -5.06 -26.18 14.23
C PRO A 139 -4.76 -24.81 14.89
N ASN A 140 -4.46 -23.77 14.11
CA ASN A 140 -4.13 -22.43 14.59
C ASN A 140 -5.35 -21.50 14.71
N SER A 141 -6.53 -21.98 14.34
CA SER A 141 -7.79 -21.23 14.36
C SER A 141 -8.71 -21.77 15.43
N ASP A 142 -9.33 -20.86 16.19
CA ASP A 142 -10.30 -21.23 17.23
C ASP A 142 -11.71 -21.16 16.63
N LEU A 143 -12.10 -22.25 15.96
CA LEU A 143 -13.39 -22.35 15.26
C LEU A 143 -14.37 -23.20 16.06
N HIS A 144 -15.57 -22.67 16.23
CA HIS A 144 -16.68 -23.30 16.90
C HIS A 144 -17.83 -23.50 15.91
N ILE A 145 -18.49 -24.67 16.01
CA ILE A 145 -19.67 -24.99 15.23
C ILE A 145 -20.83 -25.33 16.14
N GLU A 146 -21.94 -24.66 15.93
CA GLU A 146 -23.19 -24.87 16.65
C GLU A 146 -24.32 -25.19 15.69
N GLY A 147 -25.18 -26.13 16.07
CA GLY A 147 -26.36 -26.51 15.28
C GLY A 147 -27.54 -25.64 15.66
N VAL A 148 -28.17 -25.01 14.68
CA VAL A 148 -29.42 -24.26 14.87
C VAL A 148 -30.47 -24.75 13.86
N GLY A 149 -31.49 -25.45 14.36
CA GLY A 149 -32.46 -26.09 13.48
C GLY A 149 -31.81 -27.07 12.51
N ASP A 150 -32.09 -26.95 11.22
CA ASP A 150 -31.48 -27.77 10.14
C ASP A 150 -30.13 -27.19 9.64
N GLY A 151 -29.75 -26.01 10.09
CA GLY A 151 -28.49 -25.34 9.73
C GLY A 151 -27.43 -25.39 10.83
N VAL A 152 -26.29 -24.79 10.53
CA VAL A 152 -25.17 -24.61 11.48
C VAL A 152 -24.66 -23.19 11.43
N ILE A 153 -24.26 -22.69 12.58
CA ILE A 153 -23.53 -21.42 12.71
C ILE A 153 -22.05 -21.78 12.95
N LEU A 154 -21.19 -21.22 12.11
CA LEU A 154 -19.75 -21.32 12.25
C LEU A 154 -19.26 -20.00 12.84
N SER A 155 -18.73 -20.04 14.07
CA SER A 155 -18.25 -18.88 14.82
C SER A 155 -16.82 -19.09 15.27
N GLY A 156 -16.18 -18.01 15.74
CA GLY A 156 -14.81 -18.08 16.27
C GLY A 156 -13.84 -17.15 15.53
N ILE A 157 -12.55 -17.43 15.66
CA ILE A 157 -11.48 -16.58 15.12
C ILE A 157 -10.60 -17.39 14.18
N ALA A 158 -10.56 -17.02 12.91
CA ALA A 158 -9.62 -17.58 11.93
C ALA A 158 -8.34 -16.74 11.87
N ALA A 159 -7.21 -17.35 11.53
CA ALA A 159 -5.95 -16.67 11.39
C ALA A 159 -5.92 -15.80 10.11
N THR A 160 -6.48 -16.29 9.00
CA THR A 160 -6.52 -15.58 7.71
C THR A 160 -7.93 -15.58 7.10
N PRO A 161 -8.26 -14.61 6.21
CA PRO A 161 -9.52 -14.61 5.47
C PRO A 161 -9.72 -15.87 4.61
N ILE A 162 -8.62 -16.42 4.08
CA ILE A 162 -8.64 -17.63 3.25
C ILE A 162 -9.06 -18.84 4.09
N GLU A 163 -8.52 -18.96 5.31
CA GLU A 163 -8.91 -20.04 6.24
C GLU A 163 -10.39 -19.92 6.63
N ALA A 164 -10.89 -18.71 6.88
CA ALA A 164 -12.29 -18.50 7.21
C ALA A 164 -13.21 -18.98 6.07
N GLN A 165 -12.85 -18.68 4.81
CA GLN A 165 -13.61 -19.13 3.64
C GLN A 165 -13.52 -20.67 3.47
N GLN A 166 -12.33 -21.24 3.58
CA GLN A 166 -12.13 -22.69 3.48
C GLN A 166 -12.88 -23.46 4.58
N ALA A 167 -12.92 -22.91 5.80
CA ALA A 167 -13.69 -23.50 6.90
C ALA A 167 -15.19 -23.48 6.63
N ALA A 168 -15.71 -22.37 6.07
CA ALA A 168 -17.10 -22.27 5.67
C ALA A 168 -17.46 -23.26 4.54
N ASP A 169 -16.60 -23.38 3.53
CA ASP A 169 -16.77 -24.32 2.41
C ASP A 169 -16.73 -25.78 2.86
N LEU A 170 -15.83 -26.10 3.80
CA LEU A 170 -15.75 -27.44 4.39
C LEU A 170 -17.03 -27.77 5.18
N ALA A 171 -17.46 -26.82 6.03
CA ALA A 171 -18.70 -27.00 6.78
C ALA A 171 -19.91 -27.16 5.86
N ALA A 172 -20.00 -26.38 4.79
CA ALA A 172 -21.08 -26.47 3.79
C ALA A 172 -21.14 -27.84 3.11
N ARG A 173 -20.00 -28.41 2.75
CA ARG A 173 -19.92 -29.78 2.15
C ARG A 173 -20.35 -30.85 3.11
N LEU A 174 -19.99 -30.75 4.40
CA LEU A 174 -20.33 -31.76 5.41
C LEU A 174 -21.77 -31.65 5.92
N VAL A 175 -22.37 -30.44 5.87
CA VAL A 175 -23.75 -30.20 6.31
C VAL A 175 -24.77 -30.40 5.19
N GLY A 176 -24.31 -30.37 3.92
CA GLY A 176 -25.14 -30.68 2.75
C GLY A 176 -25.66 -29.47 1.99
N GLY A 177 -24.99 -28.33 2.11
CA GLY A 177 -25.27 -27.13 1.29
C GLY A 177 -24.81 -25.84 1.91
N PRO A 178 -24.44 -24.84 1.09
CA PRO A 178 -24.01 -23.53 1.57
C PRO A 178 -25.11 -22.75 2.27
N ASP A 179 -26.40 -22.96 1.86
CA ASP A 179 -27.56 -22.27 2.44
C ASP A 179 -27.82 -22.67 3.90
N LYS A 180 -27.23 -23.78 4.35
CA LYS A 180 -27.38 -24.29 5.73
C LYS A 180 -26.24 -23.84 6.66
N VAL A 181 -25.27 -23.06 6.17
CA VAL A 181 -24.12 -22.59 6.96
C VAL A 181 -24.14 -21.08 7.06
N VAL A 182 -24.27 -20.59 8.27
CA VAL A 182 -24.11 -19.17 8.57
C VAL A 182 -22.66 -18.95 9.02
N ASN A 183 -21.90 -18.21 8.22
CA ASN A 183 -20.51 -17.87 8.54
C ASN A 183 -20.45 -16.60 9.40
N SER A 184 -20.08 -16.76 10.67
CA SER A 184 -19.86 -15.69 11.65
C SER A 184 -18.40 -15.72 12.18
N ILE A 185 -17.46 -16.17 11.35
CA ILE A 185 -16.04 -16.20 11.70
C ILE A 185 -15.49 -14.78 11.64
N THR A 186 -14.81 -14.38 12.70
CA THR A 186 -14.01 -13.14 12.74
C THR A 186 -12.56 -13.45 12.41
N VAL A 187 -11.92 -12.60 11.61
CA VAL A 187 -10.48 -12.76 11.32
C VAL A 187 -9.70 -12.00 12.38
N ARG A 188 -8.68 -12.63 12.98
CA ARG A 188 -7.92 -12.12 14.14
C ARG A 188 -7.29 -10.75 13.89
N SER A 189 -6.69 -10.56 12.74
CA SER A 189 -6.25 -9.26 12.21
C SER A 189 -6.04 -9.41 10.72
N ARG A 190 -6.43 -8.39 9.95
CA ARG A 190 -5.97 -8.33 8.56
C ARG A 190 -4.51 -7.92 8.60
N ASP A 191 -3.64 -8.79 8.10
CA ASP A 191 -2.23 -8.48 7.98
C ASP A 191 -2.04 -7.26 7.10
N GLN A 192 -1.13 -6.37 7.51
CA GLN A 192 -0.74 -5.21 6.73
C GLN A 192 0.60 -5.47 6.07
N VAL A 193 0.73 -5.07 4.83
CA VAL A 193 1.94 -5.23 4.04
C VAL A 193 2.48 -3.85 3.68
N LEU A 194 3.68 -3.54 4.14
CA LEU A 194 4.48 -2.43 3.65
C LEU A 194 5.23 -2.89 2.40
N LEU A 195 5.01 -2.22 1.29
CA LEU A 195 5.78 -2.42 0.07
C LEU A 195 6.82 -1.31 -0.07
N LYS A 196 8.08 -1.70 -0.14
CA LYS A 196 9.19 -0.84 -0.55
C LYS A 196 9.52 -1.15 -2.01
N VAL A 197 9.47 -0.13 -2.87
CA VAL A 197 9.89 -0.23 -4.27
C VAL A 197 11.12 0.64 -4.44
N THR A 198 12.18 0.09 -5.04
CA THR A 198 13.40 0.84 -5.37
C THR A 198 13.53 0.89 -6.89
N VAL A 199 13.44 2.07 -7.46
CA VAL A 199 13.69 2.34 -8.88
C VAL A 199 15.04 3.04 -8.99
N ALA A 200 16.02 2.34 -9.52
CA ALA A 200 17.38 2.87 -9.70
C ALA A 200 17.73 2.93 -11.20
N GLU A 201 18.16 4.07 -11.67
CA GLU A 201 18.63 4.27 -13.04
C GLU A 201 19.99 4.93 -13.03
N VAL A 202 20.90 4.41 -13.84
CA VAL A 202 22.21 4.98 -14.07
C VAL A 202 22.38 5.22 -15.57
N GLN A 203 22.61 6.47 -15.95
CA GLN A 203 22.91 6.86 -17.31
C GLN A 203 24.37 7.31 -17.38
N ARG A 204 25.13 6.72 -18.30
CA ARG A 204 26.53 7.09 -18.57
C ARG A 204 26.61 7.59 -19.99
N SER A 205 27.18 8.77 -20.18
CA SER A 205 27.39 9.38 -21.48
C SER A 205 28.88 9.69 -21.65
N ILE A 206 29.46 9.17 -22.71
CA ILE A 206 30.86 9.46 -23.10
C ILE A 206 30.84 10.03 -24.51
N ILE A 207 31.36 11.23 -24.65
CA ILE A 207 31.46 11.94 -25.93
C ILE A 207 32.94 12.22 -26.18
N LYS A 208 33.47 11.79 -27.32
CA LYS A 208 34.86 12.08 -27.76
C LYS A 208 34.82 12.70 -29.16
N GLN A 209 35.38 13.90 -29.22
CA GLN A 209 35.45 14.66 -30.47
C GLN A 209 36.92 15.02 -30.73
N LEU A 210 37.41 14.65 -31.94
CA LEU A 210 38.75 14.96 -32.37
C LEU A 210 38.69 15.41 -33.83
N GLY A 211 39.21 16.59 -34.13
CA GLY A 211 39.25 17.10 -35.48
C GLY A 211 40.13 18.36 -35.58
N ILE A 212 40.58 18.66 -36.79
CA ILE A 212 41.35 19.84 -37.10
C ILE A 212 40.58 20.66 -38.12
N ASP A 213 40.23 21.89 -37.74
CA ASP A 213 39.66 22.88 -38.68
C ASP A 213 40.81 23.64 -39.35
N LEU A 214 40.81 23.62 -40.67
CA LEU A 214 41.84 24.31 -41.46
C LEU A 214 41.17 25.42 -42.30
N ASN A 215 41.61 26.65 -42.06
CA ASN A 215 41.23 27.79 -42.89
C ASN A 215 42.51 28.40 -43.47
N ALA A 216 42.54 28.48 -44.78
CA ALA A 216 43.69 29.10 -45.49
C ALA A 216 43.17 30.19 -46.42
N SER A 217 43.81 31.35 -46.40
CA SER A 217 43.55 32.45 -47.30
C SER A 217 44.84 32.74 -48.09
N LEU A 218 44.79 32.44 -49.34
CA LEU A 218 45.88 32.62 -50.30
C LEU A 218 45.55 33.80 -51.21
N SER A 219 46.33 34.88 -51.14
CA SER A 219 46.15 36.01 -52.04
C SER A 219 47.30 36.04 -53.04
N TYR A 220 46.95 36.07 -54.32
CA TYR A 220 47.90 36.21 -55.43
C TYR A 220 47.37 37.30 -56.36
N GLY A 221 48.05 38.46 -56.36
CA GLY A 221 47.61 39.64 -57.08
C GLY A 221 46.23 40.14 -56.64
N THR A 222 45.28 40.20 -57.56
CA THR A 222 43.91 40.61 -57.31
C THR A 222 42.99 39.44 -56.95
N SER A 223 43.47 38.19 -56.98
CA SER A 223 42.71 36.99 -56.66
C SER A 223 43.00 36.51 -55.26
N VAL A 224 41.91 36.22 -54.48
CA VAL A 224 41.98 35.65 -53.16
C VAL A 224 41.29 34.27 -53.20
N VAL A 225 42.02 33.22 -52.85
CA VAL A 225 41.53 31.86 -52.75
C VAL A 225 41.37 31.51 -51.27
N ASN A 226 40.20 31.29 -50.82
CA ASN A 226 39.92 30.85 -49.45
C ASN A 226 39.58 29.36 -49.44
N PHE A 227 40.36 28.59 -48.63
CA PHE A 227 40.05 27.20 -48.29
C PHE A 227 39.57 27.17 -46.86
N SER A 228 38.37 26.56 -46.65
CA SER A 228 37.80 26.37 -45.29
C SER A 228 37.35 24.94 -45.13
N ASN A 229 37.91 24.24 -44.18
CA ASN A 229 37.47 22.90 -43.75
C ASN A 229 37.08 22.96 -42.28
N THR A 230 35.76 22.96 -42.01
CA THR A 230 35.21 22.97 -40.67
C THR A 230 34.57 21.62 -40.36
N ASN A 231 34.93 21.04 -39.24
CA ASN A 231 34.44 19.74 -38.85
C ASN A 231 33.02 19.82 -38.24
N PRO A 232 32.04 19.15 -38.80
CA PRO A 232 30.64 19.29 -38.36
C PRO A 232 30.28 18.58 -37.06
N PHE A 233 31.02 17.57 -36.58
CA PHE A 233 30.73 16.76 -35.39
C PHE A 233 29.27 16.31 -35.32
N THR A 234 28.85 15.48 -36.28
CA THR A 234 27.44 15.12 -36.51
C THR A 234 26.88 14.04 -35.58
N ALA A 235 27.72 13.31 -34.86
CA ALA A 235 27.25 12.23 -33.98
C ALA A 235 26.48 12.76 -32.76
N ASN A 236 26.90 13.92 -32.23
CA ASN A 236 26.24 14.60 -31.11
C ASN A 236 25.32 15.76 -31.54
N ASN A 237 25.12 15.95 -32.86
CA ASN A 237 24.38 17.06 -33.45
C ASN A 237 24.90 18.47 -33.15
N ALA A 238 25.92 18.61 -32.33
CA ALA A 238 26.58 19.87 -32.02
C ALA A 238 28.02 19.60 -31.57
N PRO A 239 28.96 20.51 -31.87
CA PRO A 239 30.28 20.46 -31.26
C PRO A 239 30.18 20.74 -29.78
N LEU A 240 30.98 20.05 -28.97
CA LEU A 240 31.19 20.44 -27.56
C LEU A 240 31.71 21.87 -27.52
N VAL A 241 31.25 22.64 -26.51
CA VAL A 241 31.72 24.03 -26.36
C VAL A 241 33.24 24.01 -26.15
N PRO A 242 34.02 24.69 -26.99
CA PRO A 242 35.46 24.57 -26.94
C PRO A 242 36.04 25.32 -25.73
N SER A 243 36.35 24.58 -24.68
CA SER A 243 37.21 25.07 -23.58
C SER A 243 38.68 24.79 -23.81
N ASN A 244 39.00 23.80 -24.67
CA ASN A 244 40.34 23.36 -24.98
C ASN A 244 40.56 23.36 -26.50
N VAL A 245 40.98 24.50 -27.04
CA VAL A 245 41.22 24.68 -28.46
C VAL A 245 42.66 25.19 -28.62
N LEU A 246 43.44 24.49 -29.41
CA LEU A 246 44.76 25.00 -29.83
C LEU A 246 44.58 25.64 -31.20
N GLN A 247 44.66 26.95 -31.28
CA GLN A 247 44.61 27.72 -32.50
C GLN A 247 46.01 28.28 -32.82
N THR A 248 46.44 28.02 -34.02
CA THR A 248 47.69 28.60 -34.51
C THR A 248 47.42 29.26 -35.88
N THR A 249 48.02 30.41 -36.08
CA THR A 249 47.92 31.21 -37.30
C THR A 249 49.30 31.46 -37.86
N PHE A 250 49.55 31.11 -39.08
CA PHE A 250 50.82 31.34 -39.79
C PHE A 250 50.59 32.34 -40.91
N GLY A 251 51.42 33.39 -40.94
CA GLY A 251 51.42 34.39 -41.98
C GLY A 251 50.39 35.52 -41.78
N ALA A 252 50.65 36.69 -42.33
CA ALA A 252 49.69 37.80 -42.38
C ALA A 252 48.93 37.84 -43.73
N ALA A 253 49.55 37.53 -44.82
CA ALA A 253 49.01 37.28 -46.17
C ALA A 253 50.11 36.67 -47.05
N PRO A 254 50.03 35.38 -47.48
CA PRO A 254 49.00 34.38 -47.24
C PRO A 254 48.92 33.89 -45.80
N SER A 255 47.71 33.63 -45.26
CA SER A 255 47.48 33.16 -43.89
C SER A 255 46.90 31.76 -43.85
N VAL A 256 47.43 30.91 -42.98
CA VAL A 256 46.89 29.58 -42.66
C VAL A 256 46.55 29.52 -41.18
N GLN A 257 45.31 29.24 -40.87
CA GLN A 257 44.83 29.08 -39.50
C GLN A 257 44.43 27.61 -39.33
N ALA A 258 45.04 26.94 -38.34
CA ALA A 258 44.74 25.60 -37.94
C ALA A 258 44.17 25.61 -36.51
N THR A 259 43.01 25.00 -36.33
CA THR A 259 42.34 24.88 -35.01
C THR A 259 42.17 23.41 -34.70
N LEU A 260 42.95 22.90 -33.72
CA LEU A 260 42.80 21.55 -33.20
C LEU A 260 41.71 21.55 -32.14
N ARG A 261 40.68 20.74 -32.36
CA ARG A 261 39.62 20.43 -31.37
C ARG A 261 39.81 19.00 -30.90
N ALA A 262 40.17 18.80 -29.63
CA ALA A 262 40.33 17.51 -29.02
C ALA A 262 39.59 17.56 -27.68
N MET A 263 38.43 16.96 -27.61
CA MET A 263 37.56 17.07 -26.46
C MET A 263 36.99 15.70 -26.07
N GLU A 264 36.99 15.45 -24.78
CA GLU A 264 36.34 14.30 -24.17
C GLU A 264 35.45 14.78 -23.04
N SER A 265 34.18 14.32 -23.04
CA SER A 265 33.21 14.58 -21.98
C SER A 265 32.69 13.24 -21.46
N ALA A 266 32.78 13.03 -20.16
CA ALA A 266 32.20 11.88 -19.51
C ALA A 266 31.24 12.36 -18.42
N GLY A 267 29.98 11.93 -18.52
CA GLY A 267 28.93 12.27 -17.58
C GLY A 267 28.28 11.01 -17.01
N VAL A 268 27.90 11.07 -15.73
CA VAL A 268 27.11 10.04 -15.07
C VAL A 268 25.95 10.70 -14.37
N VAL A 269 24.75 10.25 -14.67
CA VAL A 269 23.51 10.66 -13.97
C VAL A 269 22.94 9.44 -13.26
N ARG A 270 22.69 9.56 -11.97
CA ARG A 270 22.04 8.53 -11.16
C ARG A 270 20.70 9.05 -10.65
N THR A 271 19.63 8.36 -10.97
CA THR A 271 18.29 8.62 -10.44
C THR A 271 17.91 7.48 -9.51
N LEU A 272 17.46 7.82 -8.30
CA LEU A 272 16.99 6.87 -7.31
C LEU A 272 15.63 7.34 -6.78
N ALA A 273 14.62 6.47 -6.86
CA ALA A 273 13.31 6.72 -6.30
C ALA A 273 12.89 5.52 -5.44
N GLU A 274 12.45 5.78 -4.21
CA GLU A 274 12.06 4.73 -3.26
C GLU A 274 10.67 5.02 -2.66
N PRO A 275 9.58 4.83 -3.43
CA PRO A 275 8.23 4.94 -2.88
C PRO A 275 7.93 3.77 -1.94
N ASN A 276 7.34 4.10 -0.78
CA ASN A 276 6.90 3.14 0.22
C ASN A 276 5.41 3.35 0.49
N LEU A 277 4.65 2.27 0.59
CA LEU A 277 3.22 2.34 0.85
C LEU A 277 2.77 1.10 1.61
N THR A 278 1.83 1.28 2.55
CA THR A 278 1.25 0.19 3.34
C THR A 278 -0.19 -0.07 2.91
N ALA A 279 -0.55 -1.33 2.74
CA ALA A 279 -1.92 -1.76 2.43
C ALA A 279 -2.32 -2.95 3.30
N ILE A 280 -3.63 -3.12 3.48
CA ILE A 280 -4.21 -4.30 4.11
C ILE A 280 -4.23 -5.44 3.08
N SER A 281 -3.98 -6.68 3.53
CA SER A 281 -4.08 -7.87 2.68
C SER A 281 -5.43 -7.96 1.98
N GLY A 282 -5.42 -8.07 0.65
CA GLY A 282 -6.58 -8.10 -0.23
C GLY A 282 -7.09 -6.74 -0.72
N GLU A 283 -6.59 -5.62 -0.21
CA GLU A 283 -7.00 -4.27 -0.61
C GLU A 283 -5.95 -3.60 -1.49
N SER A 284 -6.40 -2.82 -2.48
CA SER A 284 -5.51 -2.04 -3.32
C SER A 284 -5.18 -0.70 -2.69
N ALA A 285 -3.91 -0.30 -2.78
CA ALA A 285 -3.46 1.02 -2.33
C ALA A 285 -2.71 1.73 -3.44
N THR A 286 -2.89 3.04 -3.52
CA THR A 286 -2.25 3.90 -4.52
C THR A 286 -1.57 5.08 -3.85
N PHE A 287 -0.32 5.33 -4.24
CA PHE A 287 0.47 6.49 -3.82
C PHE A 287 0.94 7.24 -5.05
N ILE A 288 0.79 8.56 -5.06
CA ILE A 288 1.25 9.43 -6.13
C ILE A 288 1.99 10.62 -5.50
N SER A 289 3.21 10.85 -5.97
CA SER A 289 4.02 12.01 -5.57
C SER A 289 4.61 12.66 -6.82
N GLY A 290 4.24 13.91 -7.09
CA GLY A 290 4.66 14.61 -8.30
C GLY A 290 3.92 15.92 -8.48
N GLY A 291 3.83 16.37 -9.74
CA GLY A 291 3.16 17.60 -10.14
C GLY A 291 2.38 17.43 -11.44
N GLU A 292 1.84 18.53 -11.92
CA GLU A 292 1.17 18.59 -13.20
C GLU A 292 1.90 19.60 -14.10
N PHE A 293 2.13 19.21 -15.34
CA PHE A 293 2.75 20.05 -16.35
C PHE A 293 1.72 20.53 -17.36
N PRO A 294 1.60 21.85 -17.63
CA PRO A 294 0.67 22.41 -18.60
C PRO A 294 1.18 22.17 -20.03
N ILE A 295 0.37 21.55 -20.88
CA ILE A 295 0.64 21.34 -22.31
C ILE A 295 -0.40 22.16 -23.09
N PRO A 296 0.01 23.04 -24.03
CA PRO A 296 -0.91 23.70 -24.91
C PRO A 296 -1.49 22.67 -25.89
N THR A 297 -2.81 22.54 -25.90
CA THR A 297 -3.55 21.60 -26.78
C THR A 297 -4.15 22.26 -28.01
N GLY A 298 -4.21 23.57 -28.02
CA GLY A 298 -4.76 24.33 -29.14
C GLY A 298 -4.71 25.81 -28.86
N VAL A 299 -5.13 26.60 -29.86
CA VAL A 299 -5.28 28.03 -29.75
C VAL A 299 -6.73 28.37 -30.10
N SER A 300 -7.46 28.96 -29.16
CA SER A 300 -8.80 29.49 -29.39
C SER A 300 -8.69 30.94 -29.79
N CYS A 301 -8.97 31.27 -31.06
CA CYS A 301 -8.96 32.62 -31.57
C CYS A 301 -10.39 33.14 -31.69
N GLN A 302 -10.69 34.27 -31.08
CA GLN A 302 -11.98 34.93 -31.19
C GLN A 302 -11.95 35.88 -32.39
N THR A 303 -12.77 35.60 -33.42
CA THR A 303 -12.94 36.47 -34.58
C THR A 303 -14.10 37.40 -34.35
N THR A 304 -13.83 38.69 -34.22
CA THR A 304 -14.85 39.73 -34.15
C THR A 304 -14.73 40.62 -35.38
N GLY A 305 -15.75 40.58 -36.25
CA GLY A 305 -15.84 41.48 -37.43
C GLY A 305 -14.81 41.23 -38.56
N GLY A 306 -14.36 39.99 -38.78
CA GLY A 306 -13.44 39.65 -39.88
C GLY A 306 -11.95 39.89 -39.59
N THR A 307 -11.61 40.38 -38.40
CA THR A 307 -10.22 40.54 -37.96
C THR A 307 -9.93 39.49 -36.90
N ILE A 308 -8.78 38.82 -37.05
CA ILE A 308 -8.32 37.84 -36.03
C ILE A 308 -8.05 38.60 -34.75
N GLY A 309 -8.92 38.42 -33.76
CA GLY A 309 -8.81 38.98 -32.43
C GLY A 309 -7.79 38.23 -31.57
N GLN A 310 -7.85 38.46 -30.29
CA GLN A 310 -6.93 37.87 -29.32
C GLN A 310 -7.04 36.32 -29.30
N CYS A 311 -5.93 35.64 -29.52
CA CYS A 311 -5.87 34.18 -29.44
C CYS A 311 -5.42 33.77 -28.05
N ALA A 312 -6.20 32.92 -27.39
CA ALA A 312 -5.86 32.34 -26.08
C ALA A 312 -5.46 30.87 -26.24
N PRO A 313 -4.33 30.42 -25.67
CA PRO A 313 -3.96 29.03 -25.71
C PRO A 313 -4.90 28.20 -24.80
N THR A 314 -5.38 27.07 -25.30
CA THR A 314 -6.06 26.04 -24.49
C THR A 314 -5.00 25.15 -23.87
N ILE A 315 -5.05 24.97 -22.55
CA ILE A 315 -4.03 24.24 -21.80
C ILE A 315 -4.65 22.94 -21.25
N SER A 316 -3.94 21.83 -21.37
CA SER A 316 -4.23 20.55 -20.71
C SER A 316 -3.08 20.22 -19.76
N PHE A 317 -3.43 19.75 -18.57
CA PHE A 317 -2.45 19.35 -17.58
C PHE A 317 -2.12 17.86 -17.69
N LYS A 318 -0.83 17.53 -17.71
CA LYS A 318 -0.33 16.15 -17.67
C LYS A 318 0.41 15.92 -16.36
N LYS A 319 0.02 14.84 -15.67
CA LYS A 319 0.66 14.42 -14.41
C LYS A 319 2.03 13.84 -14.70
N PHE A 320 3.00 14.15 -13.85
CA PHE A 320 4.32 13.55 -13.84
C PHE A 320 4.75 13.32 -12.40
N GLY A 321 5.71 12.42 -12.17
CA GLY A 321 6.21 12.07 -10.86
C GLY A 321 6.28 10.56 -10.65
N ILE A 322 6.16 10.12 -9.41
CA ILE A 322 6.23 8.73 -8.99
C ILE A 322 4.84 8.26 -8.62
N SER A 323 4.39 7.17 -9.22
CA SER A 323 3.13 6.49 -8.89
C SER A 323 3.41 5.03 -8.56
N LEU A 324 2.83 4.57 -7.44
CA LEU A 324 2.86 3.19 -6.99
C LEU A 324 1.44 2.74 -6.71
N ASN A 325 1.02 1.67 -7.35
CA ASN A 325 -0.25 1.00 -7.07
C ASN A 325 0.07 -0.47 -6.80
N PHE A 326 -0.46 -1.04 -5.72
CA PHE A 326 -0.27 -2.44 -5.42
C PHE A 326 -1.44 -3.05 -4.65
N THR A 327 -1.59 -4.35 -4.79
CA THR A 327 -2.56 -5.17 -4.06
C THR A 327 -1.82 -6.37 -3.49
N PRO A 328 -1.62 -6.44 -2.16
CA PRO A 328 -0.96 -7.56 -1.51
C PRO A 328 -1.98 -8.61 -1.07
N ILE A 329 -1.61 -9.88 -1.11
CA ILE A 329 -2.34 -10.99 -0.49
C ILE A 329 -1.33 -11.80 0.31
N VAL A 330 -1.49 -11.81 1.64
CA VAL A 330 -0.66 -12.62 2.52
C VAL A 330 -1.16 -14.06 2.47
N LEU A 331 -0.30 -14.97 2.05
CA LEU A 331 -0.53 -16.41 2.01
C LEU A 331 -0.06 -17.05 3.31
N THR A 332 -0.35 -18.36 3.47
CA THR A 332 0.22 -19.16 4.55
C THR A 332 1.75 -19.15 4.49
N GLU A 333 2.41 -19.26 5.66
CA GLU A 333 3.88 -19.27 5.81
C GLU A 333 4.60 -17.94 5.53
N GLY A 334 3.88 -16.80 5.62
CA GLY A 334 4.50 -15.48 5.47
C GLY A 334 4.91 -15.10 4.04
N ARG A 335 4.47 -15.86 3.03
CA ARG A 335 4.61 -15.51 1.63
C ARG A 335 3.54 -14.49 1.24
N ILE A 336 3.92 -13.56 0.39
CA ILE A 336 3.07 -12.45 -0.04
C ILE A 336 2.97 -12.49 -1.55
N SER A 337 1.75 -12.68 -2.05
CA SER A 337 1.43 -12.48 -3.45
C SER A 337 1.13 -11.01 -3.68
N LEU A 338 1.83 -10.40 -4.63
CA LEU A 338 1.78 -8.96 -4.90
C LEU A 338 1.43 -8.72 -6.36
N ARG A 339 0.38 -7.96 -6.62
CA ARG A 339 0.21 -7.29 -7.90
C ARG A 339 0.70 -5.85 -7.75
N VAL A 340 1.74 -5.48 -8.49
CA VAL A 340 2.42 -4.18 -8.38
C VAL A 340 2.44 -3.49 -9.72
N MET A 341 2.06 -2.20 -9.74
CA MET A 341 2.24 -1.29 -10.85
C MET A 341 3.01 -0.07 -10.35
N THR A 342 4.18 0.18 -10.90
CA THR A 342 4.98 1.36 -10.61
C THR A 342 5.23 2.16 -11.87
N GLU A 343 5.14 3.48 -11.74
CA GLU A 343 5.41 4.42 -12.83
C GLU A 343 6.24 5.59 -12.29
N VAL A 344 7.34 5.88 -12.99
CA VAL A 344 8.18 7.04 -12.75
C VAL A 344 8.20 7.87 -14.02
N SER A 345 7.70 9.09 -13.95
CA SER A 345 7.64 10.02 -15.08
C SER A 345 8.35 11.32 -14.73
N GLU A 346 9.21 11.77 -15.63
CA GLU A 346 10.03 12.97 -15.49
C GLU A 346 9.81 13.90 -16.68
N VAL A 347 9.83 15.20 -16.40
CA VAL A 347 9.87 16.21 -17.48
C VAL A 347 11.30 16.28 -18.01
N SER A 348 11.48 16.07 -19.31
CA SER A 348 12.78 16.10 -19.98
C SER A 348 12.80 17.16 -21.09
N THR A 349 13.93 17.80 -21.25
CA THR A 349 14.21 18.69 -22.37
C THR A 349 14.64 17.92 -23.64
N ASP A 350 14.96 16.63 -23.48
CA ASP A 350 15.26 15.75 -24.60
C ASP A 350 14.01 15.58 -25.47
N ASN A 351 14.14 15.74 -26.78
CA ASN A 351 13.04 15.72 -27.74
C ASN A 351 11.93 16.77 -27.47
N SER A 352 12.29 17.90 -26.88
CA SER A 352 11.37 19.01 -26.72
C SER A 352 10.97 19.60 -28.09
N LEU A 353 9.70 19.96 -28.23
CA LEU A 353 9.19 20.67 -29.38
C LEU A 353 9.38 22.18 -29.18
N GLN A 354 10.08 22.83 -30.10
CA GLN A 354 10.09 24.31 -30.16
C GLN A 354 8.82 24.75 -30.88
N GLY A 355 7.93 25.43 -30.14
CA GLY A 355 6.74 26.06 -30.73
C GLY A 355 7.15 27.12 -31.73
N GLY A 356 6.41 27.20 -32.85
CA GLY A 356 6.63 28.22 -33.91
C GLY A 356 6.56 29.64 -33.34
N GLN A 357 6.85 30.63 -34.19
CA GLN A 357 6.95 32.07 -33.89
C GLN A 357 6.44 32.55 -32.52
N GLY A 358 7.34 32.59 -31.53
CA GLY A 358 7.02 32.93 -30.13
C GLY A 358 7.74 32.10 -29.09
N GLY A 359 8.40 31.01 -29.49
CA GLY A 359 9.51 30.42 -28.75
C GLY A 359 9.17 29.65 -27.45
N THR A 360 7.93 29.19 -27.23
CA THR A 360 7.65 28.35 -26.06
C THR A 360 8.15 26.91 -26.33
N THR A 361 9.20 26.49 -25.62
CA THR A 361 9.68 25.10 -25.68
C THR A 361 8.74 24.21 -24.88
N ILE A 362 8.14 23.21 -25.52
CA ILE A 362 7.30 22.22 -24.87
C ILE A 362 8.20 21.02 -24.55
N PRO A 363 8.50 20.74 -23.26
CA PRO A 363 9.31 19.59 -22.87
C PRO A 363 8.57 18.27 -23.11
N SER A 364 9.32 17.20 -23.26
CA SER A 364 8.81 15.83 -23.33
C SER A 364 8.63 15.24 -21.93
N ILE A 365 7.83 14.18 -21.82
CA ILE A 365 7.72 13.39 -20.59
C ILE A 365 8.38 12.04 -20.85
N LYS A 366 9.40 11.71 -20.07
CA LYS A 366 10.07 10.42 -20.07
C LYS A 366 9.43 9.54 -19.00
N THR A 367 8.78 8.45 -19.43
CA THR A 367 8.02 7.58 -18.53
C THR A 367 8.65 6.18 -18.48
N ARG A 368 8.77 5.63 -17.27
CA ARG A 368 9.18 4.26 -16.98
C ARG A 368 8.08 3.60 -16.21
N ARG A 369 7.43 2.60 -16.79
CA ARG A 369 6.30 1.89 -16.18
C ARG A 369 6.59 0.39 -16.18
N ALA A 370 6.32 -0.24 -15.03
CA ALA A 370 6.37 -1.68 -14.89
C ALA A 370 5.14 -2.17 -14.13
N GLU A 371 4.53 -3.25 -14.61
CA GLU A 371 3.38 -3.91 -13.99
C GLU A 371 3.59 -5.42 -14.03
N THR A 372 3.45 -6.06 -12.87
CA THR A 372 3.64 -7.50 -12.74
C THR A 372 2.97 -8.06 -11.49
N THR A 373 2.84 -9.39 -11.46
CA THR A 373 2.40 -10.12 -10.27
C THR A 373 3.52 -11.05 -9.82
N LEU A 374 3.90 -10.96 -8.55
CA LEU A 374 5.03 -11.66 -7.95
C LEU A 374 4.61 -12.33 -6.65
N GLU A 375 5.34 -13.36 -6.26
CA GLU A 375 5.19 -13.99 -4.94
C GLU A 375 6.56 -14.00 -4.26
N ILE A 376 6.65 -13.30 -3.10
CA ILE A 376 7.91 -13.06 -2.39
C ILE A 376 7.67 -13.29 -0.90
N PRO A 377 8.60 -13.91 -0.15
CA PRO A 377 8.52 -14.00 1.29
C PRO A 377 8.70 -12.61 1.93
N SER A 378 8.10 -12.40 3.11
CA SER A 378 8.26 -11.16 3.86
C SER A 378 9.74 -10.86 4.13
N GLY A 379 10.21 -9.65 3.81
CA GLY A 379 11.60 -9.23 3.91
C GLY A 379 12.49 -9.65 2.73
N GLY A 380 12.00 -10.51 1.83
CA GLY A 380 12.71 -10.87 0.59
C GLY A 380 12.63 -9.75 -0.45
N SER A 381 13.65 -9.62 -1.27
CA SER A 381 13.69 -8.65 -2.38
C SER A 381 13.76 -9.37 -3.71
N MET A 382 13.04 -8.86 -4.71
CA MET A 382 13.06 -9.38 -6.07
C MET A 382 13.14 -8.23 -7.07
N ALA A 383 13.98 -8.39 -8.10
CA ALA A 383 13.98 -7.49 -9.23
C ALA A 383 12.77 -7.83 -10.12
N MET A 384 11.83 -6.88 -10.23
CA MET A 384 10.62 -7.07 -11.05
C MET A 384 10.80 -6.62 -12.50
N ALA A 385 11.68 -5.67 -12.74
CA ALA A 385 11.98 -5.16 -14.08
C ALA A 385 13.42 -4.66 -14.14
N GLY A 386 14.01 -4.72 -15.31
CA GLY A 386 15.33 -4.19 -15.59
C GLY A 386 15.48 -3.89 -17.09
N LEU A 387 16.32 -2.90 -17.39
CA LEU A 387 16.68 -2.53 -18.74
C LEU A 387 18.17 -2.21 -18.79
N ILE A 388 18.87 -2.78 -19.76
CA ILE A 388 20.23 -2.38 -20.14
C ILE A 388 20.15 -1.95 -21.59
N GLN A 389 20.44 -0.68 -21.83
CA GLN A 389 20.44 -0.10 -23.18
C GLN A 389 21.80 0.53 -23.42
N GLN A 390 22.41 0.14 -24.51
CA GLN A 390 23.67 0.73 -24.97
C GLN A 390 23.49 1.29 -26.38
N GLN A 391 23.81 2.56 -26.54
CA GLN A 391 23.75 3.24 -27.82
C GLN A 391 25.12 3.83 -28.15
N THR A 392 25.78 3.28 -29.15
CA THR A 392 27.05 3.77 -29.64
C THR A 392 26.87 4.39 -31.01
N LYS A 393 27.29 5.62 -31.18
CA LYS A 393 27.25 6.33 -32.46
C LYS A 393 28.66 6.83 -32.79
N GLN A 394 29.16 6.50 -33.96
CA GLN A 394 30.45 6.95 -34.42
C GLN A 394 30.29 7.58 -35.82
N ALA A 395 30.78 8.78 -35.99
CA ALA A 395 30.82 9.48 -37.24
C ALA A 395 32.28 9.89 -37.57
N ILE A 396 32.65 9.68 -38.80
CA ILE A 396 33.93 10.15 -39.32
C ILE A 396 33.56 11.01 -40.53
N ASN A 397 33.89 12.28 -40.46
CA ASN A 397 33.68 13.23 -41.56
C ASN A 397 35.05 13.74 -42.01
N GLY A 398 35.25 13.90 -43.30
CA GLY A 398 36.51 14.35 -43.84
C GLY A 398 36.42 14.80 -45.30
N PHE A 399 37.47 15.43 -45.77
CA PHE A 399 37.57 15.86 -47.15
C PHE A 399 37.83 14.64 -48.04
N PRO A 400 36.97 14.37 -49.07
CA PRO A 400 37.09 13.19 -49.91
C PRO A 400 38.45 13.15 -50.62
N GLY A 401 39.10 11.97 -50.63
CA GLY A 401 40.42 11.74 -51.19
C GLY A 401 41.61 12.16 -50.32
N MET A 402 41.47 13.18 -49.46
CA MET A 402 42.53 13.59 -48.53
C MET A 402 42.49 12.86 -47.19
N MET A 403 41.32 12.43 -46.78
CA MET A 403 41.16 11.69 -45.52
C MET A 403 41.80 10.29 -45.54
N GLU A 404 42.09 9.74 -46.70
CA GLU A 404 42.66 8.41 -46.92
C GLU A 404 44.21 8.44 -46.95
N LEU A 405 44.82 9.61 -46.99
CA LEU A 405 46.27 9.73 -47.02
C LEU A 405 46.92 9.15 -45.77
N PRO A 406 47.96 8.36 -45.89
CA PRO A 406 48.68 7.84 -44.75
C PRO A 406 49.29 9.01 -43.95
N VAL A 407 49.15 9.01 -42.61
CA VAL A 407 49.62 10.02 -41.64
C VAL A 407 48.91 11.37 -41.80
N LEU A 408 48.86 11.96 -43.00
CA LEU A 408 48.27 13.28 -43.26
C LEU A 408 46.74 13.28 -43.23
N GLY A 409 46.12 12.14 -43.50
CA GLY A 409 44.64 12.04 -43.51
C GLY A 409 43.99 12.41 -42.16
N ALA A 410 44.73 12.31 -41.03
CA ALA A 410 44.28 12.74 -39.73
C ALA A 410 44.02 14.27 -39.64
N LEU A 411 44.66 15.08 -40.44
CA LEU A 411 44.44 16.53 -40.54
C LEU A 411 43.16 16.91 -41.29
N PHE A 412 42.64 16.02 -42.14
CA PHE A 412 41.48 16.26 -43.00
C PHE A 412 40.25 15.45 -42.62
N ARG A 413 40.27 14.76 -41.46
CA ARG A 413 39.17 14.03 -40.93
C ARG A 413 38.81 14.40 -39.50
N SER A 414 37.56 14.40 -39.16
CA SER A 414 37.08 14.47 -37.78
C SER A 414 36.50 13.14 -37.34
N ARG A 415 36.70 12.81 -36.12
CA ARG A 415 36.09 11.66 -35.45
C ARG A 415 35.19 12.16 -34.33
N ASP A 416 33.92 11.76 -34.37
CA ASP A 416 32.92 12.04 -33.37
C ASP A 416 32.38 10.71 -32.86
N PHE A 417 32.51 10.48 -31.54
CA PHE A 417 32.11 9.25 -30.89
C PHE A 417 31.24 9.57 -29.69
N VAL A 418 30.05 8.95 -29.66
CA VAL A 418 29.09 9.06 -28.58
C VAL A 418 28.73 7.66 -28.11
N ASN A 419 28.85 7.42 -26.80
CA ASN A 419 28.43 6.17 -26.17
C ASN A 419 27.53 6.51 -24.97
N ASN A 420 26.26 6.17 -25.08
CA ASN A 420 25.24 6.34 -24.04
C ASN A 420 24.82 4.96 -23.53
N ASN A 421 25.06 4.71 -22.24
CA ASN A 421 24.66 3.50 -21.56
C ASN A 421 23.62 3.85 -20.50
N THR A 422 22.48 3.19 -20.55
CA THR A 422 21.39 3.33 -19.57
C THR A 422 21.14 1.98 -18.92
N GLU A 423 21.22 1.93 -17.61
CA GLU A 423 20.92 0.75 -16.80
C GLU A 423 19.77 1.12 -15.85
N LEU A 424 18.68 0.37 -15.90
CA LEU A 424 17.51 0.54 -15.06
C LEU A 424 17.26 -0.76 -14.28
N ALA A 425 17.00 -0.64 -12.98
CA ALA A 425 16.57 -1.75 -12.15
C ALA A 425 15.39 -1.31 -11.28
N VAL A 426 14.34 -2.14 -11.23
CA VAL A 426 13.19 -1.96 -10.35
C VAL A 426 13.13 -3.16 -9.41
N ILE A 427 13.30 -2.89 -8.11
CA ILE A 427 13.36 -3.90 -7.06
C ILE A 427 12.18 -3.68 -6.12
N VAL A 428 11.53 -4.76 -5.72
CA VAL A 428 10.41 -4.76 -4.77
C VAL A 428 10.74 -5.59 -3.54
N THR A 429 10.35 -5.09 -2.38
CA THR A 429 10.56 -5.74 -1.08
C THR A 429 9.30 -5.56 -0.22
N PRO A 430 8.49 -6.60 -0.03
CA PRO A 430 7.34 -6.55 0.85
C PRO A 430 7.71 -6.94 2.28
N TYR A 431 7.08 -6.29 3.26
CA TYR A 431 7.18 -6.60 4.68
C TYR A 431 5.79 -6.74 5.29
N VAL A 432 5.55 -7.79 6.06
CA VAL A 432 4.38 -7.84 6.92
C VAL A 432 4.65 -6.95 8.14
N VAL A 433 3.82 -5.94 8.35
CA VAL A 433 4.02 -4.92 9.39
C VAL A 433 2.83 -4.87 10.34
N ARG A 434 3.09 -4.39 11.56
CA ARG A 434 2.08 -4.12 12.57
C ARG A 434 2.08 -2.65 12.95
N ALA A 435 0.93 -2.13 13.33
CA ALA A 435 0.82 -0.78 13.84
C ALA A 435 1.62 -0.66 15.15
N VAL A 436 2.40 0.42 15.25
CA VAL A 436 3.20 0.79 16.43
C VAL A 436 2.70 2.11 16.99
N ALA A 437 3.05 2.41 18.25
CA ALA A 437 2.68 3.67 18.88
C ALA A 437 3.37 4.85 18.17
N GLN A 438 2.67 5.98 18.04
CA GLN A 438 3.19 7.20 17.39
C GLN A 438 4.55 7.66 17.92
N LYS A 439 4.85 7.37 19.19
CA LYS A 439 6.14 7.72 19.82
C LYS A 439 7.34 6.93 19.28
N GLU A 440 7.09 5.79 18.65
CA GLU A 440 8.12 4.91 18.09
C GLU A 440 8.43 5.26 16.63
N LEU A 441 7.53 6.04 15.99
CA LEU A 441 7.72 6.52 14.62
C LEU A 441 8.54 7.80 14.63
N SER A 442 9.63 7.82 13.84
CA SER A 442 10.40 9.04 13.59
C SER A 442 9.88 9.74 12.35
N ARG A 443 9.70 11.06 12.43
CA ARG A 443 9.28 11.91 11.32
C ARG A 443 10.50 12.63 10.73
N PRO A 444 10.46 12.99 9.42
CA PRO A 444 11.55 13.72 8.78
C PRO A 444 11.83 15.09 9.40
N ASP A 445 10.82 15.69 10.03
CA ASP A 445 10.88 16.98 10.73
C ASP A 445 11.28 16.86 12.22
N ASP A 446 11.42 15.64 12.74
CA ASP A 446 11.89 15.41 14.11
C ASP A 446 13.35 15.87 14.21
N GLY A 447 13.58 16.94 14.98
CA GLY A 447 14.92 17.54 15.13
C GLY A 447 15.20 18.70 14.17
N PHE A 448 14.27 19.08 13.26
CA PHE A 448 14.38 20.32 12.53
C PHE A 448 13.90 21.49 13.39
N ALA A 449 14.78 22.43 13.65
CA ALA A 449 14.45 23.72 14.26
C ALA A 449 15.07 24.84 13.44
N ALA A 450 14.29 25.87 13.14
CA ALA A 450 14.81 27.05 12.47
C ALA A 450 15.91 27.70 13.34
N ALA A 451 16.98 28.15 12.71
CA ALA A 451 18.02 28.92 13.38
C ALA A 451 17.45 30.26 13.84
N SER A 452 17.92 30.78 14.98
CA SER A 452 17.59 32.13 15.42
C SER A 452 18.31 33.16 14.53
N ASP A 453 17.76 34.39 14.44
CA ASP A 453 18.34 35.46 13.60
C ASP A 453 19.85 35.64 13.80
N PRO A 454 20.39 35.71 15.06
CA PRO A 454 21.83 35.80 15.26
C PRO A 454 22.62 34.60 14.74
N GLN A 455 22.06 33.41 14.75
CA GLN A 455 22.71 32.20 14.23
C GLN A 455 22.72 32.16 12.72
N THR A 456 21.68 32.70 12.09
CA THR A 456 21.59 32.81 10.65
C THR A 456 22.52 33.88 10.12
N GLU A 457 22.53 35.07 10.76
CA GLU A 457 23.27 36.22 10.29
C GLU A 457 24.79 36.15 10.61
N LEU A 458 25.18 35.67 11.82
CA LEU A 458 26.57 35.63 12.25
C LEU A 458 27.25 34.30 11.91
N LEU A 459 26.56 33.17 11.95
CA LEU A 459 27.13 31.85 11.75
C LEU A 459 26.75 31.21 10.41
N GLY A 460 25.84 31.81 9.64
CA GLY A 460 25.35 31.26 8.38
C GLY A 460 24.58 29.93 8.58
N SER A 461 24.10 29.67 9.78
CA SER A 461 23.41 28.41 10.10
C SER A 461 21.96 28.45 9.61
N ILE A 462 21.58 27.55 8.72
CA ILE A 462 20.21 27.43 8.22
C ILE A 462 19.33 26.68 9.23
N ASN A 463 19.91 25.72 9.96
CA ASN A 463 19.21 24.83 10.89
C ASN A 463 19.89 24.81 12.25
N ARG A 464 19.09 24.74 13.31
CA ARG A 464 19.53 24.41 14.65
C ARG A 464 19.08 22.99 14.97
N ILE A 465 20.02 22.07 15.11
CA ILE A 465 19.71 20.68 15.49
C ILE A 465 19.47 20.66 16.99
N TYR A 466 18.25 20.29 17.40
CA TYR A 466 17.91 19.95 18.79
C TYR A 466 17.77 18.45 18.91
N GLY A 467 18.33 17.89 19.98
CA GLY A 467 17.98 16.53 20.40
C GLY A 467 16.51 16.50 20.83
N VAL A 468 15.83 15.41 20.54
CA VAL A 468 14.45 15.19 20.96
C VAL A 468 14.40 15.26 22.51
N PRO A 469 13.54 16.11 23.13
CA PRO A 469 13.42 16.17 24.56
C PRO A 469 13.06 14.79 25.14
N GLY A 470 13.93 14.27 26.03
CA GLY A 470 13.73 12.98 26.72
C GLY A 470 14.49 11.79 26.13
N ARG A 471 15.26 11.93 25.05
CA ARG A 471 16.20 10.90 24.58
C ARG A 471 17.63 11.30 24.94
N THR A 472 18.31 10.46 25.70
CA THR A 472 19.72 10.60 26.08
C THR A 472 20.70 10.12 24.99
N GLU A 473 20.22 9.77 23.81
CA GLU A 473 21.08 9.36 22.70
C GLU A 473 21.67 10.58 21.99
N PRO A 474 22.99 10.54 21.66
CA PRO A 474 23.62 11.62 20.90
C PRO A 474 22.91 11.84 19.58
N ALA A 475 22.78 13.12 19.17
CA ALA A 475 22.16 13.52 17.92
C ALA A 475 22.65 12.64 16.77
N ARG A 476 21.80 11.76 16.26
CA ARG A 476 22.10 10.96 15.08
C ARG A 476 22.34 11.92 13.93
N SER A 477 23.55 11.90 13.38
CA SER A 477 23.81 12.62 12.13
C SER A 477 22.88 12.02 11.07
N TYR A 478 22.03 12.84 10.45
CA TYR A 478 21.11 12.44 9.37
C TYR A 478 21.86 11.96 8.11
N ARG A 479 22.64 10.90 8.24
CA ARG A 479 23.25 10.15 7.13
C ARG A 479 22.56 8.81 6.89
N GLY A 480 21.38 8.59 7.50
CA GLY A 480 20.59 7.40 7.33
C GLY A 480 19.52 7.58 6.25
N THR A 481 19.15 6.50 5.62
CA THR A 481 17.97 6.38 4.76
C THR A 481 16.75 6.87 5.52
N TYR A 482 16.09 7.91 5.01
CA TYR A 482 14.77 8.31 5.49
C TYR A 482 13.80 7.18 5.12
N GLY A 483 13.12 6.62 6.07
CA GLY A 483 12.18 5.54 5.84
C GLY A 483 11.86 4.79 7.12
N PHE A 484 10.80 4.06 7.08
CA PHE A 484 10.28 3.25 8.17
C PHE A 484 11.37 2.36 8.77
N ILE A 485 11.41 2.28 10.10
CA ILE A 485 12.29 1.35 10.81
C ILE A 485 11.75 -0.05 10.50
N THR A 486 12.50 -0.79 9.72
CA THR A 486 12.33 -2.23 9.54
C THR A 486 13.32 -2.89 10.48
N ASP A 487 12.80 -3.65 11.47
CA ASP A 487 13.60 -4.56 12.28
C ASP A 487 14.10 -5.75 11.45
#